data_e18a5b382bd0f34c9433846d3fc0130a
#
_entry.id   e18a5b382bd0f34c9433846d3fc0130a
#
_cell.length_a   1.000
_cell.length_b   1.000
_cell.length_c   1.000
_cell.angle_alpha   90.00
_cell.angle_beta   90.00
_cell.angle_gamma   90.00
#
_symmetry.space_group_name_H-M   'P 1'
#
loop_
_entity.id
_entity.type
_entity.pdbx_description
1 polymer ?
#
loop_
_entity_poly.entity_id
_entity_poly.type
_entity_poly.pdbx_seq_one_letter_code
_entity_poly.pdbx_strand_id
1 'polypeptide(L)'
;MKNKTTLNIILLISIIALASAYFIEYILGYKPCNLCLIERIPYFVAILFILASLIINKLEKIILVMLGLIFLASTILSFYHFGIEQGFFNESLVCITNSSKDLTKDQLLEQLNQNTIGCKNVTFRLLGLSLATINYIFSIILSAIFAVLFLKYGKN
;
A
#
# COMPACT_ATOMS: atom_id res chain seq x y z
N MET A 1 15.21 -19.14 15.80
CA MET A 1 14.26 -18.23 15.13
C MET A 1 13.62 -17.30 16.17
N LYS A 2 14.31 -16.20 16.48
CA LYS A 2 13.90 -15.23 17.52
C LYS A 2 12.71 -14.34 17.09
N ASN A 3 12.44 -14.25 15.78
CA ASN A 3 11.49 -13.24 15.24
C ASN A 3 10.20 -13.83 14.67
N LYS A 4 9.94 -15.14 14.84
CA LYS A 4 8.73 -15.78 14.28
C LYS A 4 7.43 -15.13 14.74
N THR A 5 7.33 -14.80 16.03
CA THR A 5 6.13 -14.15 16.59
C THR A 5 5.87 -12.81 15.93
N THR A 6 6.92 -11.98 15.76
CA THR A 6 6.79 -10.67 15.10
C THR A 6 6.40 -10.82 13.63
N LEU A 7 7.02 -11.77 12.90
CA LEU A 7 6.67 -12.03 11.49
C LEU A 7 5.22 -12.51 11.36
N ASN A 8 4.74 -13.37 12.26
CA ASN A 8 3.34 -13.81 12.25
C ASN A 8 2.35 -12.66 12.55
N ILE A 9 2.70 -11.75 13.46
CA ILE A 9 1.89 -10.56 13.74
C ILE A 9 1.83 -9.67 12.49
N ILE A 10 2.96 -9.43 11.82
CA ILE A 10 3.00 -8.61 10.59
C ILE A 10 2.23 -9.29 9.45
N LEU A 11 2.33 -10.62 9.33
CA LEU A 11 1.53 -11.40 8.39
C LEU A 11 0.04 -11.18 8.62
N LEU A 12 -0.41 -11.29 9.86
CA LEU A 12 -1.82 -11.06 10.23
C LEU A 12 -2.26 -9.64 9.90
N ILE A 13 -1.44 -8.64 10.25
CA ILE A 13 -1.71 -7.22 9.94
C ILE A 13 -1.83 -7.03 8.42
N SER A 14 -0.92 -7.60 7.62
CA SER A 14 -0.94 -7.48 6.16
C SER A 14 -2.19 -8.12 5.54
N ILE A 15 -2.62 -9.27 6.06
CA ILE A 15 -3.85 -9.94 5.63
C ILE A 15 -5.08 -9.08 5.98
N ILE A 16 -5.15 -8.55 7.20
CA ILE A 16 -6.25 -7.69 7.64
C ILE A 16 -6.31 -6.41 6.80
N ALA A 17 -5.16 -5.78 6.51
CA ALA A 17 -5.09 -4.58 5.68
C ALA A 17 -5.65 -4.83 4.27
N LEU A 18 -5.23 -5.91 3.61
CA LEU A 18 -5.76 -6.29 2.29
C LEU A 18 -7.24 -6.65 2.34
N ALA A 19 -7.66 -7.46 3.33
CA ALA A 19 -9.05 -7.84 3.49
C ALA A 19 -9.95 -6.62 3.70
N SER A 20 -9.51 -5.64 4.52
CA SER A 20 -10.22 -4.38 4.74
C SER A 20 -10.32 -3.55 3.46
N ALA A 21 -9.23 -3.47 2.66
CA ALA A 21 -9.23 -2.74 1.41
C ALA A 21 -10.20 -3.35 0.38
N TYR A 22 -10.23 -4.67 0.27
CA TYR A 22 -11.18 -5.38 -0.61
C TYR A 22 -12.61 -5.30 -0.09
N PHE A 23 -12.83 -5.36 1.22
CA PHE A 23 -14.13 -5.17 1.83
C PHE A 23 -14.73 -3.79 1.50
N ILE A 24 -13.92 -2.73 1.63
CA ILE A 24 -14.35 -1.36 1.29
C ILE A 24 -14.70 -1.24 -0.20
N GLU A 25 -13.93 -1.89 -1.07
CA GLU A 25 -14.13 -1.84 -2.51
C GLU A 25 -15.38 -2.64 -2.97
N TYR A 26 -15.46 -3.92 -2.57
CA TYR A 26 -16.48 -4.84 -3.11
C TYR A 26 -17.77 -4.88 -2.30
N ILE A 27 -17.71 -4.67 -0.98
CA ILE A 27 -18.90 -4.74 -0.12
C ILE A 27 -19.49 -3.35 0.09
N LEU A 28 -18.65 -2.34 0.37
CA LEU A 28 -19.14 -0.97 0.56
C LEU A 28 -19.26 -0.20 -0.76
N GLY A 29 -18.72 -0.71 -1.88
CA GLY A 29 -18.85 -0.12 -3.21
C GLY A 29 -17.99 1.11 -3.48
N TYR A 30 -17.00 1.42 -2.62
CA TYR A 30 -16.10 2.55 -2.83
C TYR A 30 -14.97 2.17 -3.79
N LYS A 31 -14.96 2.78 -4.97
CA LYS A 31 -13.92 2.53 -5.98
C LYS A 31 -12.58 3.11 -5.55
N PRO A 32 -11.49 2.33 -5.58
CA PRO A 32 -10.15 2.84 -5.27
C PRO A 32 -9.60 3.66 -6.43
N CYS A 33 -8.74 4.65 -6.12
CA CYS A 33 -7.91 5.32 -7.12
C CYS A 33 -6.73 4.42 -7.54
N ASN A 34 -6.03 4.78 -8.60
CA ASN A 34 -4.89 3.99 -9.09
C ASN A 34 -3.75 3.89 -8.05
N LEU A 35 -3.44 4.96 -7.32
CA LEU A 35 -2.44 4.91 -6.24
C LEU A 35 -2.89 3.98 -5.10
N CYS A 36 -4.18 3.97 -4.76
CA CYS A 36 -4.72 3.05 -3.76
C CYS A 36 -4.50 1.57 -4.15
N LEU A 37 -4.58 1.24 -5.44
CA LEU A 37 -4.31 -0.12 -5.94
C LEU A 37 -2.83 -0.47 -5.82
N ILE A 38 -1.93 0.46 -6.17
CA ILE A 38 -0.47 0.27 -6.09
C ILE A 38 -0.06 0.10 -4.62
N GLU A 39 -0.67 0.83 -3.69
CA GLU A 39 -0.39 0.74 -2.25
C GLU A 39 -0.75 -0.62 -1.62
N ARG A 40 -1.54 -1.47 -2.30
CA ARG A 40 -1.81 -2.86 -1.86
C ARG A 40 -0.65 -3.80 -2.17
N ILE A 41 0.16 -3.52 -3.19
CA ILE A 41 1.25 -4.39 -3.66
C ILE A 41 2.26 -4.70 -2.54
N PRO A 42 2.75 -3.73 -1.74
CA PRO A 42 3.66 -3.98 -0.63
C PRO A 42 3.16 -5.03 0.37
N TYR A 43 1.88 -4.98 0.72
CA TYR A 43 1.27 -5.94 1.65
C TYR A 43 1.18 -7.33 1.05
N PHE A 44 0.82 -7.43 -0.24
CA PHE A 44 0.77 -8.72 -0.94
C PHE A 44 2.15 -9.36 -1.04
N VAL A 45 3.16 -8.59 -1.41
CA VAL A 45 4.56 -9.06 -1.48
C VAL A 45 5.08 -9.42 -0.10
N ALA A 46 4.73 -8.67 0.95
CA ALA A 46 5.10 -8.98 2.32
C ALA A 46 4.54 -10.34 2.78
N ILE A 47 3.27 -10.65 2.46
CA ILE A 47 2.67 -11.95 2.76
C ILE A 47 3.49 -13.07 2.12
N LEU A 48 3.83 -12.96 0.82
CA LEU A 48 4.61 -13.97 0.11
C LEU A 48 6.00 -14.17 0.74
N PHE A 49 6.72 -13.09 1.05
CA PHE A 49 8.04 -13.18 1.66
C PHE A 49 8.01 -13.73 3.09
N ILE A 50 7.02 -13.38 3.89
CA ILE A 50 6.89 -13.92 5.24
C ILE A 50 6.58 -15.42 5.18
N LEU A 51 5.67 -15.85 4.31
CA LEU A 51 5.39 -17.28 4.11
C LEU A 51 6.64 -18.04 3.64
N ALA A 52 7.40 -17.48 2.69
CA ALA A 52 8.66 -18.05 2.26
C ALA A 52 9.68 -18.15 3.41
N SER A 53 9.77 -17.14 4.29
CA SER A 53 10.62 -17.14 5.47
C SER A 53 10.25 -18.23 6.49
N LEU A 54 8.96 -18.52 6.63
CA LEU A 54 8.50 -19.60 7.53
C LEU A 54 8.87 -20.99 7.01
N ILE A 55 8.98 -21.15 5.69
CA ILE A 55 9.37 -22.41 5.04
C ILE A 55 10.90 -22.53 4.98
N ILE A 56 11.60 -21.46 4.58
CA ILE A 56 13.04 -21.46 4.32
C ILE A 56 13.76 -20.65 5.41
N ASN A 57 14.08 -21.28 6.52
CA ASN A 57 14.70 -20.63 7.69
C ASN A 57 16.07 -19.95 7.40
N LYS A 58 16.79 -20.39 6.34
CA LYS A 58 18.12 -19.85 5.99
C LYS A 58 18.08 -18.42 5.40
N LEU A 59 16.94 -17.98 4.90
CA LEU A 59 16.78 -16.69 4.22
C LEU A 59 16.21 -15.57 5.12
N GLU A 60 16.03 -15.83 6.42
CA GLU A 60 15.38 -14.90 7.35
C GLU A 60 15.99 -13.48 7.31
N LYS A 61 17.33 -13.39 7.32
CA LYS A 61 18.02 -12.07 7.28
C LYS A 61 17.75 -11.31 5.99
N ILE A 62 17.84 -11.99 4.85
CA ILE A 62 17.63 -11.36 3.53
C ILE A 62 16.18 -10.90 3.42
N ILE A 63 15.24 -11.72 3.86
CA ILE A 63 13.80 -11.42 3.83
C ILE A 63 13.47 -10.22 4.72
N LEU A 64 14.08 -10.10 5.92
CA LEU A 64 13.92 -8.94 6.79
C LEU A 64 14.39 -7.64 6.12
N VAL A 65 15.53 -7.66 5.42
CA VAL A 65 16.02 -6.50 4.67
C VAL A 65 15.06 -6.14 3.54
N MET A 66 14.64 -7.13 2.75
CA MET A 66 13.73 -6.92 1.63
C MET A 66 12.38 -6.35 2.10
N LEU A 67 11.82 -6.88 3.19
CA LEU A 67 10.59 -6.35 3.78
C LEU A 67 10.77 -4.91 4.29
N GLY A 68 11.90 -4.61 4.91
CA GLY A 68 12.23 -3.24 5.32
C GLY A 68 12.26 -2.26 4.14
N LEU A 69 12.90 -2.64 3.05
CA LEU A 69 12.97 -1.82 1.82
C LEU A 69 11.60 -1.66 1.16
N ILE A 70 10.78 -2.72 1.12
CA ILE A 70 9.42 -2.69 0.56
C ILE A 70 8.54 -1.72 1.35
N PHE A 71 8.55 -1.78 2.70
CA PHE A 71 7.75 -0.86 3.51
C PHE A 71 8.31 0.55 3.55
N LEU A 72 9.61 0.74 3.36
CA LEU A 72 10.20 2.07 3.16
C LEU A 72 9.70 2.69 1.84
N ALA A 73 9.72 1.94 0.75
CA ALA A 73 9.16 2.38 -0.54
C ALA A 73 7.65 2.66 -0.43
N SER A 74 6.90 1.79 0.30
CA SER A 74 5.48 2.01 0.60
C SER A 74 5.24 3.31 1.37
N THR A 75 6.10 3.63 2.34
CA THR A 75 6.02 4.89 3.11
C THR A 75 6.16 6.11 2.19
N ILE A 76 7.14 6.09 1.29
CA ILE A 76 7.37 7.18 0.33
C ILE A 76 6.16 7.34 -0.60
N LEU A 77 5.64 6.23 -1.12
CA LEU A 77 4.47 6.23 -2.00
C LEU A 77 3.22 6.77 -1.30
N SER A 78 2.95 6.30 -0.09
CA SER A 78 1.80 6.73 0.70
C SER A 78 1.92 8.19 1.16
N PHE A 79 3.14 8.66 1.45
CA PHE A 79 3.39 10.08 1.71
C PHE A 79 3.08 10.95 0.50
N TYR A 80 3.50 10.51 -0.68
CA TYR A 80 3.18 11.20 -1.93
C TYR A 80 1.67 11.24 -2.18
N HIS A 81 0.97 10.12 -1.98
CA HIS A 81 -0.49 10.04 -2.11
C HIS A 81 -1.21 10.96 -1.11
N PHE A 82 -0.82 10.92 0.16
CA PHE A 82 -1.31 11.83 1.18
C PHE A 82 -1.07 13.30 0.80
N GLY A 83 0.11 13.64 0.25
CA GLY A 83 0.43 14.98 -0.22
C GLY A 83 -0.47 15.46 -1.37
N ILE A 84 -0.89 14.56 -2.27
CA ILE A 84 -1.88 14.85 -3.33
C ILE A 84 -3.26 15.14 -2.72
N GLU A 85 -3.70 14.32 -1.76
CA GLU A 85 -4.98 14.51 -1.07
C GLU A 85 -5.06 15.85 -0.32
N GLN A 86 -3.94 16.29 0.28
CA GLN A 86 -3.82 17.58 0.98
C GLN A 86 -3.55 18.76 0.04
N GLY A 87 -3.29 18.51 -1.24
CA GLY A 87 -3.00 19.55 -2.23
C GLY A 87 -1.55 20.07 -2.18
N PHE A 88 -0.64 19.39 -1.48
CA PHE A 88 0.79 19.73 -1.48
C PHE A 88 1.48 19.33 -2.77
N PHE A 89 1.01 18.27 -3.43
CA PHE A 89 1.52 17.77 -4.69
C PHE A 89 0.43 17.77 -5.76
N ASN A 90 0.85 18.00 -7.01
CA ASN A 90 -0.04 17.86 -8.16
C ASN A 90 -0.29 16.38 -8.45
N GLU A 91 -1.46 16.08 -9.00
CA GLU A 91 -1.78 14.72 -9.45
C GLU A 91 -0.81 14.29 -10.55
N SER A 92 -0.24 13.08 -10.39
CA SER A 92 0.62 12.47 -11.40
C SER A 92 -0.22 11.85 -12.53
N LEU A 93 0.46 11.49 -13.64
CA LEU A 93 -0.16 10.77 -14.75
C LEU A 93 -0.79 9.43 -14.31
N VAL A 94 -0.33 8.85 -13.21
CA VAL A 94 -0.92 7.62 -12.63
C VAL A 94 -2.30 7.88 -12.03
N CYS A 95 -2.54 9.10 -11.51
CA CYS A 95 -3.82 9.52 -10.93
C CYS A 95 -4.80 10.04 -12.00
N ILE A 96 -4.24 10.59 -13.09
CA ILE A 96 -5.02 11.14 -14.18
C ILE A 96 -5.31 9.99 -15.14
N THR A 97 -6.50 9.44 -15.05
CA THR A 97 -6.98 8.55 -16.10
C THR A 97 -7.25 9.37 -17.34
N ASN A 98 -6.30 9.30 -18.27
CA ASN A 98 -6.43 9.74 -19.69
C ASN A 98 -7.25 11.01 -19.92
N SER A 99 -6.85 12.14 -19.33
CA SER A 99 -7.20 13.46 -19.86
C SER A 99 -6.35 13.76 -21.08
N SER A 100 -6.40 12.89 -22.09
CA SER A 100 -5.82 13.22 -23.38
C SER A 100 -6.77 14.14 -24.12
N LYS A 101 -6.25 15.29 -24.54
CA LYS A 101 -6.97 16.36 -25.23
C LYS A 101 -7.53 15.98 -26.62
N ASP A 102 -7.32 14.73 -27.09
CA ASP A 102 -7.67 14.27 -28.43
C ASP A 102 -8.44 12.93 -28.41
N LEU A 103 -9.53 12.86 -27.64
CA LEU A 103 -10.38 11.67 -27.60
C LEU A 103 -11.50 11.74 -28.63
N THR A 104 -11.66 10.64 -29.41
CA THR A 104 -12.87 10.39 -30.20
C THR A 104 -14.08 10.18 -29.29
N LYS A 105 -15.29 10.50 -29.79
CA LYS A 105 -16.54 10.38 -29.02
C LYS A 105 -16.76 9.01 -28.39
N ASP A 106 -16.34 7.94 -29.08
CA ASP A 106 -16.48 6.56 -28.60
C ASP A 106 -15.54 6.25 -27.42
N GLN A 107 -14.30 6.77 -27.48
CA GLN A 107 -13.34 6.67 -26.38
C GLN A 107 -13.76 7.49 -25.14
N LEU A 108 -14.45 8.60 -25.35
CA LEU A 108 -15.00 9.40 -24.27
C LEU A 108 -16.14 8.67 -23.54
N LEU A 109 -17.02 7.97 -24.28
CA LEU A 109 -18.09 7.14 -23.70
C LEU A 109 -17.53 5.93 -22.93
N GLU A 110 -16.46 5.33 -23.42
CA GLU A 110 -15.79 4.22 -22.74
C GLU A 110 -15.08 4.70 -21.45
N GLN A 111 -14.51 5.91 -21.45
CA GLN A 111 -13.93 6.53 -20.25
C GLN A 111 -14.98 6.97 -19.22
N LEU A 112 -16.14 7.42 -19.65
CA LEU A 112 -17.26 7.72 -18.74
C LEU A 112 -17.78 6.44 -18.05
N ASN A 113 -17.67 5.29 -18.71
CA ASN A 113 -17.98 4.00 -18.12
C ASN A 113 -16.87 3.45 -17.21
N GLN A 114 -15.61 3.80 -17.45
CA GLN A 114 -14.47 3.54 -16.58
C GLN A 114 -14.37 4.68 -15.54
N ASN A 115 -15.28 4.70 -14.57
CA ASN A 115 -15.27 5.65 -13.43
C ASN A 115 -13.99 5.48 -12.58
N THR A 116 -12.87 5.90 -13.08
CA THR A 116 -11.64 5.99 -12.31
C THR A 116 -11.66 7.29 -11.50
N ILE A 117 -11.55 7.14 -10.20
CA ILE A 117 -11.58 8.26 -9.26
C ILE A 117 -10.18 8.88 -9.21
N GLY A 118 -10.08 10.21 -9.38
CA GLY A 118 -8.82 10.94 -9.20
C GLY A 118 -8.29 10.78 -7.77
N CYS A 119 -6.95 10.77 -7.62
CA CYS A 119 -6.30 10.55 -6.32
C CYS A 119 -6.58 11.66 -5.30
N LYS A 120 -6.99 12.84 -5.76
CA LYS A 120 -7.38 13.97 -4.89
C LYS A 120 -8.76 13.78 -4.25
N ASN A 121 -9.63 12.99 -4.88
CA ASN A 121 -10.99 12.77 -4.42
C ASN A 121 -11.05 11.63 -3.39
N VAL A 122 -11.01 11.99 -2.11
CA VAL A 122 -11.13 11.01 -1.01
C VAL A 122 -12.55 10.48 -0.97
N THR A 123 -12.75 9.23 -1.42
CA THR A 123 -14.06 8.57 -1.48
C THR A 123 -14.50 7.96 -0.16
N PHE A 124 -13.54 7.53 0.66
CA PHE A 124 -13.80 6.88 1.94
C PHE A 124 -12.89 7.43 3.04
N ARG A 125 -13.48 7.74 4.19
CA ARG A 125 -12.76 8.16 5.39
C ARG A 125 -13.14 7.29 6.58
N LEU A 126 -12.14 6.78 7.30
CA LEU A 126 -12.32 6.02 8.52
C LEU A 126 -11.91 6.91 9.71
N LEU A 127 -12.82 7.19 10.63
CA LEU A 127 -12.58 8.10 11.76
C LEU A 127 -12.04 9.49 11.36
N GLY A 128 -12.43 9.98 10.20
CA GLY A 128 -11.97 11.27 9.66
C GLY A 128 -10.65 11.22 8.89
N LEU A 129 -9.92 10.10 8.93
CA LEU A 129 -8.67 9.89 8.19
C LEU A 129 -8.95 9.23 6.83
N SER A 130 -8.21 9.65 5.79
CA SER A 130 -8.24 8.97 4.50
C SER A 130 -7.50 7.62 4.58
N LEU A 131 -7.82 6.71 3.66
CA LEU A 131 -7.10 5.43 3.57
C LEU A 131 -5.61 5.64 3.29
N ALA A 132 -5.24 6.65 2.49
CA ALA A 132 -3.85 7.00 2.24
C ALA A 132 -3.12 7.43 3.52
N THR A 133 -3.76 8.25 4.37
CA THR A 133 -3.20 8.66 5.67
C THR A 133 -2.98 7.46 6.59
N ILE A 134 -3.97 6.56 6.66
CA ILE A 134 -3.86 5.33 7.47
C ILE A 134 -2.72 4.47 6.96
N ASN A 135 -2.64 4.25 5.64
CA ASN A 135 -1.58 3.47 5.01
C ASN A 135 -0.19 4.08 5.25
N TYR A 136 -0.06 5.42 5.17
CA TYR A 136 1.17 6.13 5.48
C TYR A 136 1.66 5.85 6.91
N ILE A 137 0.79 5.98 7.91
CA ILE A 137 1.11 5.71 9.31
C ILE A 137 1.53 4.24 9.50
N PHE A 138 0.78 3.30 8.95
CA PHE A 138 1.10 1.87 9.06
C PHE A 138 2.43 1.53 8.38
N SER A 139 2.71 2.08 7.21
CA SER A 139 3.96 1.84 6.48
C SER A 139 5.18 2.35 7.23
N ILE A 140 5.10 3.52 7.89
CA ILE A 140 6.17 4.04 8.76
C ILE A 140 6.42 3.09 9.92
N ILE A 141 5.37 2.67 10.63
CA ILE A 141 5.49 1.77 11.79
C ILE A 141 6.13 0.45 11.36
N LEU A 142 5.67 -0.16 10.25
CA LEU A 142 6.22 -1.41 9.75
C LEU A 142 7.67 -1.25 9.31
N SER A 143 8.01 -0.17 8.60
CA SER A 143 9.40 0.13 8.22
C SER A 143 10.31 0.26 9.43
N ALA A 144 9.88 0.98 10.48
CA ALA A 144 10.62 1.12 11.73
C ALA A 144 10.81 -0.23 12.45
N ILE A 145 9.76 -1.07 12.50
CA ILE A 145 9.85 -2.41 13.09
C ILE A 145 10.90 -3.26 12.36
N PHE A 146 10.88 -3.28 11.03
CA PHE A 146 11.87 -4.05 10.25
C PHE A 146 13.28 -3.52 10.43
N ALA A 147 13.48 -2.20 10.50
CA ALA A 147 14.78 -1.61 10.79
C ALA A 147 15.32 -2.06 12.16
N VAL A 148 14.47 -2.03 13.21
CA VAL A 148 14.84 -2.51 14.55
C VAL A 148 15.14 -4.00 14.56
N LEU A 149 14.35 -4.81 13.89
CA LEU A 149 14.57 -6.27 13.79
C LEU A 149 15.91 -6.57 13.10
N PHE A 150 16.20 -5.86 12.03
CA PHE A 150 17.47 -6.02 11.31
C PHE A 150 18.69 -5.64 12.19
N LEU A 151 18.62 -4.49 12.90
CA LEU A 151 19.69 -4.06 13.80
C LEU A 151 19.93 -5.04 14.95
N LYS A 152 18.86 -5.64 15.48
CA LYS A 152 18.98 -6.67 16.52
C LYS A 152 19.52 -8.00 16.00
N TYR A 153 19.23 -8.33 14.74
CA TYR A 153 19.73 -9.56 14.11
C TYR A 153 21.26 -9.53 13.93
N GLY A 154 21.83 -8.36 13.67
CA GLY A 154 23.29 -8.20 13.51
C GLY A 154 24.11 -8.21 14.82
N LYS A 155 23.45 -8.11 15.99
CA LYS A 155 24.11 -8.05 17.30
C LYS A 155 24.17 -9.38 18.05
N ASN A 156 23.61 -10.45 17.50
CA ASN A 156 23.66 -11.83 18.01
C ASN A 156 24.38 -12.75 16.99
#